data_e30d03c51574f40407eed8660a817d0a
#
_entry.id   e30d03c51574f40407eed8660a817d0a
#
_cell.length_a   1.000
_cell.length_b   1.000
_cell.length_c   1.000
_cell.angle_alpha   90.00
_cell.angle_beta   90.00
_cell.angle_gamma   90.00
#
_symmetry.space_group_name_H-M   'P 1'
#
loop_
_entity.id
_entity.type
_entity.pdbx_description
1 polymer ?
#
loop_
_entity_poly.entity_id
_entity_poly.type
_entity_poly.pdbx_seq_one_letter_code
_entity_poly.pdbx_strand_id
1 'polypeptide(L)'
;MTDDVPLAAERLHDQLAATAQLPVDRRARRLLGEAEAVAEDMRACEDAVVVERAAVVRDLLAEVEATGDGRADAHLARARALAEDLARPEHR
;
A
#
# COMPACT_ATOMS: atom_id res chain seq x y z
N MET A 1 -4.97 -18.53 10.73
CA MET A 1 -4.69 -17.15 10.59
C MET A 1 -5.76 -16.46 9.78
N THR A 2 -6.13 -15.37 10.22
CA THR A 2 -7.25 -14.67 9.64
C THR A 2 -6.83 -13.79 8.49
N ASP A 3 -7.54 -13.91 7.42
CA ASP A 3 -7.34 -13.01 6.31
C ASP A 3 -8.40 -11.93 6.39
N ASP A 4 -8.25 -11.08 7.42
CA ASP A 4 -9.18 -9.98 7.60
C ASP A 4 -8.86 -8.91 6.57
N VAL A 5 -9.52 -9.00 5.42
CA VAL A 5 -9.27 -8.10 4.30
C VAL A 5 -9.51 -6.65 4.68
N PRO A 6 -10.62 -6.28 5.34
CA PRO A 6 -10.79 -4.87 5.73
C PRO A 6 -9.69 -4.36 6.66
N LEU A 7 -9.25 -5.17 7.61
CA LEU A 7 -8.21 -4.74 8.53
C LEU A 7 -6.88 -4.58 7.81
N ALA A 8 -6.55 -5.51 6.91
CA ALA A 8 -5.32 -5.42 6.15
C ALA A 8 -5.32 -4.20 5.24
N ALA A 9 -6.47 -3.88 4.63
CA ALA A 9 -6.60 -2.69 3.79
C ALA A 9 -6.39 -1.43 4.63
N GLU A 10 -6.92 -1.40 5.83
CA GLU A 10 -6.73 -0.28 6.75
C GLU A 10 -5.26 -0.11 7.11
N ARG A 11 -4.60 -1.22 7.42
CA ARG A 11 -3.17 -1.18 7.77
C ARG A 11 -2.31 -0.73 6.59
N LEU A 12 -2.67 -1.18 5.38
CA LEU A 12 -1.96 -0.75 4.18
C LEU A 12 -2.07 0.76 4.02
N HIS A 13 -3.28 1.28 4.14
CA HIS A 13 -3.49 2.72 4.04
C HIS A 13 -2.67 3.46 5.09
N ASP A 14 -2.66 2.97 6.34
CA ASP A 14 -1.94 3.64 7.42
C ASP A 14 -0.44 3.72 7.14
N GLN A 15 0.15 2.64 6.59
CA GLN A 15 1.57 2.66 6.26
C GLN A 15 1.87 3.68 5.17
N LEU A 16 1.01 3.76 4.15
CA LEU A 16 1.22 4.71 3.07
C LEU A 16 0.99 6.14 3.53
N ALA A 17 -0.03 6.38 4.36
CA ALA A 17 -0.30 7.70 4.89
C ALA A 17 0.88 8.21 5.74
N ALA A 18 1.54 7.30 6.45
CA ALA A 18 2.69 7.69 7.27
C ALA A 18 3.83 8.26 6.43
N THR A 19 3.99 7.80 5.19
CA THR A 19 5.06 8.31 4.32
C THR A 19 4.80 9.75 3.86
N ALA A 20 3.55 10.21 3.89
CA ALA A 20 3.21 11.54 3.40
C ALA A 20 3.84 12.65 4.25
N GLN A 21 4.21 12.33 5.50
CA GLN A 21 4.79 13.31 6.41
C GLN A 21 6.32 13.32 6.37
N LEU A 22 6.93 12.43 5.58
CA LEU A 22 8.37 12.23 5.61
C LEU A 22 9.02 12.83 4.36
N PRO A 23 10.29 13.29 4.47
CA PRO A 23 10.96 13.96 3.34
C PRO A 23 11.51 12.95 2.34
N VAL A 24 10.63 12.39 1.51
CA VAL A 24 11.01 11.43 0.48
C VAL A 24 11.31 12.16 -0.82
N ASP A 25 12.04 11.50 -1.75
CA ASP A 25 12.36 12.13 -3.01
C ASP A 25 11.10 12.29 -3.89
N ARG A 26 11.23 13.08 -4.95
CA ARG A 26 10.07 13.48 -5.78
C ARG A 26 9.38 12.28 -6.44
N ARG A 27 10.16 11.36 -7.00
CA ARG A 27 9.59 10.20 -7.68
C ARG A 27 8.86 9.30 -6.67
N ALA A 28 9.50 9.05 -5.53
CA ALA A 28 8.86 8.27 -4.48
C ALA A 28 7.59 8.96 -3.99
N ARG A 29 7.63 10.28 -3.82
CA ARG A 29 6.46 11.04 -3.37
C ARG A 29 5.28 10.83 -4.31
N ARG A 30 5.54 10.88 -5.62
CA ARG A 30 4.47 10.72 -6.59
C ARG A 30 3.88 9.31 -6.54
N LEU A 31 4.75 8.29 -6.54
CA LEU A 31 4.30 6.91 -6.54
C LEU A 31 3.58 6.55 -5.23
N LEU A 32 4.13 6.99 -4.10
CA LEU A 32 3.50 6.74 -2.81
C LEU A 32 2.17 7.47 -2.69
N GLY A 33 2.07 8.68 -3.25
CA GLY A 33 0.82 9.43 -3.25
C GLY A 33 -0.25 8.75 -4.07
N GLU A 34 0.11 8.20 -5.23
CA GLU A 34 -0.84 7.45 -6.06
C GLU A 34 -1.30 6.19 -5.32
N ALA A 35 -0.35 5.48 -4.71
CA ALA A 35 -0.68 4.27 -3.97
C ALA A 35 -1.58 4.58 -2.78
N GLU A 36 -1.30 5.68 -2.09
CA GLU A 36 -2.13 6.09 -0.95
C GLU A 36 -3.56 6.40 -1.39
N ALA A 37 -3.72 7.06 -2.53
CA ALA A 37 -5.06 7.39 -3.04
C ALA A 37 -5.85 6.11 -3.36
N VAL A 38 -5.19 5.12 -3.98
CA VAL A 38 -5.85 3.85 -4.24
C VAL A 38 -6.23 3.15 -2.94
N ALA A 39 -5.32 3.16 -1.97
CA ALA A 39 -5.57 2.52 -0.68
C ALA A 39 -6.70 3.22 0.07
N GLU A 40 -6.83 4.53 -0.05
CA GLU A 40 -7.92 5.26 0.55
C GLU A 40 -9.26 4.78 -0.01
N ASP A 41 -9.35 4.65 -1.32
CA ASP A 41 -10.58 4.20 -1.97
C ASP A 41 -10.91 2.75 -1.60
N MET A 42 -9.88 1.91 -1.42
CA MET A 42 -10.09 0.51 -1.07
C MET A 42 -10.86 0.33 0.23
N ARG A 43 -10.75 1.27 1.14
CA ARG A 43 -11.33 1.14 2.47
C ARG A 43 -12.85 1.06 2.45
N ALA A 44 -13.46 1.55 1.37
CA ALA A 44 -14.92 1.53 1.23
C ALA A 44 -15.41 0.45 0.28
N CYS A 45 -14.52 -0.41 -0.22
CA CYS A 45 -14.87 -1.39 -1.25
C CYS A 45 -15.14 -2.75 -0.64
N GLU A 46 -15.87 -3.58 -1.41
CA GLU A 46 -16.04 -4.99 -1.08
C GLU A 46 -14.71 -5.72 -1.18
N ASP A 47 -14.61 -6.84 -0.48
CA ASP A 47 -13.36 -7.60 -0.41
C ASP A 47 -12.79 -7.96 -1.79
N ALA A 48 -13.65 -8.39 -2.72
CA ALA A 48 -13.16 -8.76 -4.06
C ALA A 48 -12.53 -7.58 -4.77
N VAL A 49 -13.10 -6.38 -4.60
CA VAL A 49 -12.56 -5.17 -5.20
C VAL A 49 -11.26 -4.76 -4.51
N VAL A 50 -11.20 -4.92 -3.18
CA VAL A 50 -10.00 -4.63 -2.41
C VAL A 50 -8.83 -5.47 -2.95
N VAL A 51 -9.05 -6.76 -3.19
CA VAL A 51 -8.02 -7.65 -3.70
C VAL A 51 -7.51 -7.17 -5.06
N GLU A 52 -8.43 -6.76 -5.95
CA GLU A 52 -8.04 -6.25 -7.27
C GLU A 52 -7.23 -4.96 -7.16
N ARG A 53 -7.66 -4.04 -6.29
CA ARG A 53 -6.99 -2.76 -6.12
C ARG A 53 -5.65 -2.94 -5.43
N ALA A 54 -5.53 -3.95 -4.56
CA ALA A 54 -4.25 -4.24 -3.91
C ALA A 54 -3.18 -4.58 -4.93
N ALA A 55 -3.55 -5.23 -6.04
CA ALA A 55 -2.59 -5.52 -7.10
C ALA A 55 -2.07 -4.23 -7.74
N VAL A 56 -2.93 -3.21 -7.89
CA VAL A 56 -2.50 -1.92 -8.40
C VAL A 56 -1.52 -1.26 -7.45
N VAL A 57 -1.83 -1.29 -6.14
CA VAL A 57 -0.91 -0.74 -5.14
C VAL A 57 0.42 -1.48 -5.17
N ARG A 58 0.38 -2.81 -5.22
CA ARG A 58 1.59 -3.63 -5.30
C ARG A 58 2.47 -3.19 -6.47
N ASP A 59 1.86 -2.99 -7.63
CA ASP A 59 2.61 -2.62 -8.83
C ASP A 59 3.20 -1.22 -8.72
N LEU A 60 2.45 -0.28 -8.13
CA LEU A 60 2.98 1.07 -7.91
C LEU A 60 4.16 1.04 -6.96
N LEU A 61 4.05 0.28 -5.87
CA LEU A 61 5.13 0.22 -4.88
C LEU A 61 6.36 -0.50 -5.41
N ALA A 62 6.18 -1.40 -6.38
CA ALA A 62 7.32 -2.09 -7.01
C ALA A 62 8.21 -1.11 -7.78
N GLU A 63 7.68 0.03 -8.20
CA GLU A 63 8.44 1.02 -8.93
C GLU A 63 9.28 1.93 -8.02
N VAL A 64 9.01 1.91 -6.71
CA VAL A 64 9.78 2.73 -5.77
C VAL A 64 11.04 1.98 -5.38
N GLU A 65 12.21 2.49 -5.79
CA GLU A 65 13.46 1.83 -5.45
C GLU A 65 13.89 2.17 -4.05
N ALA A 66 13.97 3.46 -3.74
CA ALA A 66 14.28 3.95 -2.41
C ALA A 66 13.59 5.29 -2.25
N THR A 67 13.23 5.63 -1.02
CA THR A 67 12.51 6.88 -0.79
C THR A 67 13.42 8.05 -0.46
N GLY A 68 14.65 7.79 -0.08
CA GLY A 68 15.56 8.82 0.40
C GLY A 68 15.43 9.09 1.89
N ASP A 69 14.57 8.35 2.60
CA ASP A 69 14.36 8.48 4.04
C ASP A 69 14.16 7.09 4.66
N GLY A 70 15.00 6.78 5.66
CA GLY A 70 14.98 5.44 6.26
C GLY A 70 13.66 5.07 6.91
N ARG A 71 12.95 6.06 7.50
CA ARG A 71 11.66 5.80 8.12
C ARG A 71 10.61 5.47 7.05
N ALA A 72 10.66 6.20 5.95
CA ALA A 72 9.75 5.94 4.83
C ALA A 72 10.05 4.58 4.20
N ASP A 73 11.33 4.21 4.10
CA ASP A 73 11.69 2.88 3.58
C ASP A 73 11.09 1.78 4.43
N ALA A 74 11.07 1.96 5.75
CA ALA A 74 10.47 0.96 6.65
C ALA A 74 8.96 0.85 6.43
N HIS A 75 8.27 1.99 6.30
CA HIS A 75 6.83 1.97 6.01
C HIS A 75 6.56 1.34 4.64
N LEU A 76 7.41 1.65 3.66
CA LEU A 76 7.29 1.07 2.32
C LEU A 76 7.41 -0.45 2.36
N ALA A 77 8.37 -0.97 3.13
CA ALA A 77 8.54 -2.42 3.23
C ALA A 77 7.29 -3.09 3.81
N ARG A 78 6.70 -2.49 4.83
CA ARG A 78 5.47 -3.03 5.42
C ARG A 78 4.29 -2.93 4.46
N ALA A 79 4.20 -1.81 3.74
CA ALA A 79 3.13 -1.62 2.76
C ALA A 79 3.24 -2.65 1.63
N ARG A 80 4.46 -2.91 1.17
CA ARG A 80 4.68 -3.93 0.14
C ARG A 80 4.20 -5.30 0.58
N ALA A 81 4.54 -5.68 1.81
CA ALA A 81 4.13 -6.98 2.32
C ALA A 81 2.61 -7.10 2.41
N LEU A 82 1.95 -6.03 2.88
CA LEU A 82 0.50 -6.00 2.98
C LEU A 82 -0.17 -6.06 1.62
N ALA A 83 0.34 -5.30 0.65
CA ALA A 83 -0.24 -5.28 -0.69
C ALA A 83 -0.07 -6.62 -1.38
N GLU A 84 1.09 -7.25 -1.24
CA GLU A 84 1.33 -8.57 -1.83
C GLU A 84 0.40 -9.61 -1.22
N ASP A 85 0.23 -9.57 0.08
CA ASP A 85 -0.64 -10.52 0.75
C ASP A 85 -2.10 -10.33 0.31
N LEU A 86 -2.58 -9.09 0.27
CA LEU A 86 -3.94 -8.80 -0.16
C LEU A 86 -4.20 -9.18 -1.61
N ALA A 87 -3.18 -9.06 -2.46
CA ALA A 87 -3.36 -9.32 -3.89
C ALA A 87 -3.36 -10.81 -4.25
N ARG A 88 -3.15 -11.69 -3.28
CA ARG A 88 -3.11 -13.13 -3.55
C ARG A 88 -4.46 -13.63 -4.03
N PRO A 89 -4.46 -14.55 -5.02
CA PRO A 89 -5.72 -15.08 -5.54
C PRO A 89 -6.61 -15.74 -4.51
N GLU A 90 -6.05 -16.31 -3.44
CA GLU A 90 -6.82 -17.00 -2.44
C GLU A 90 -7.73 -16.08 -1.61
N HIS A 91 -7.58 -14.78 -1.75
CA HIS A 91 -8.46 -13.82 -1.09
C HIS A 91 -9.72 -13.53 -1.89
N ARG A 92 -9.84 -14.05 -3.09
CA ARG A 92 -10.99 -13.80 -3.95
C ARG A 92 -12.16 -14.75 -3.67
#